data_7d1f46cf22041ea10597c5ca9fdc045d
#
_entry.id   7d1f46cf22041ea10597c5ca9fdc045d
#
_cell.length_a   1.000
_cell.length_b   1.000
_cell.length_c   1.000
_cell.angle_alpha   90.00
_cell.angle_beta   90.00
_cell.angle_gamma   90.00
#
_symmetry.space_group_name_H-M   'P 1'
#
loop_
_entity.id
_entity.type
_entity.pdbx_description
1 polymer ?
#
loop_
_entity_poly.entity_id
_entity_poly.type
_entity_poly.pdbx_seq_one_letter_code
_entity_poly.pdbx_strand_id
1 'polypeptide(L)'
;KKDKILNSQGKEIVLSFKIDWDNRQIKTNSRPIAMTSGAGSEYMKIKEEMFGEGILSFQDAYDLAFRYIREKSLNFSRFSDKRFKYLFIDEVQDCDNQQVALIQKIFDENKVVIQRFGDYCQAIYERDEFSGPENDKLKENQVLYIHDSNRFGEKIAKPLRSLCIEDNHQLHGNEEVPSVKPIIITYENPLSVLPKYVELLGTTLIPEMDNRSILDIANQEKREDPLHRINVKACGWVGKKGASAQKRFIESYFPHFEKKNVGPRVEGISFNEFILKNLHGTIKEHATSIIQGILKYLDLCEIRNGNRRYTKTSFLEFLTATNIEQKENFLKEVMNWALLIAKSNSGGDINKIRNTIHQYI
;
A
#
# COMPACT_ATOMS: atom_id res chain seq x y z
N LYS A 1 16.06 -12.72 -5.60
CA LYS A 1 16.88 -12.83 -6.83
C LYS A 1 17.07 -11.47 -7.53
N LYS A 2 16.14 -10.49 -7.38
CA LYS A 2 16.22 -9.17 -8.06
C LYS A 2 17.30 -8.25 -7.46
N ASP A 3 17.70 -8.49 -6.21
CA ASP A 3 18.64 -7.63 -5.47
C ASP A 3 20.08 -8.11 -5.54
N LYS A 4 20.38 -9.09 -6.39
CA LYS A 4 21.69 -9.70 -6.52
C LYS A 4 22.03 -9.94 -7.98
N ILE A 5 23.21 -9.53 -8.37
CA ILE A 5 23.81 -9.83 -9.67
C ILE A 5 25.20 -10.39 -9.47
N LEU A 6 25.76 -11.00 -10.51
CA LEU A 6 27.14 -11.46 -10.51
C LEU A 6 28.02 -10.32 -11.04
N ASN A 7 29.14 -10.07 -10.36
CA ASN A 7 30.16 -9.17 -10.86
C ASN A 7 30.99 -9.83 -11.99
N SER A 8 31.94 -9.08 -12.55
CA SER A 8 32.85 -9.57 -13.61
C SER A 8 33.67 -10.83 -13.21
N GLN A 9 33.79 -11.11 -11.91
CA GLN A 9 34.44 -12.29 -11.36
C GLN A 9 33.49 -13.43 -11.01
N GLY A 10 32.19 -13.32 -11.34
CA GLY A 10 31.16 -14.29 -11.01
C GLY A 10 30.73 -14.30 -9.54
N LYS A 11 31.13 -13.29 -8.75
CA LYS A 11 30.73 -13.18 -7.35
C LYS A 11 29.38 -12.46 -7.23
N GLU A 12 28.53 -12.97 -6.36
CA GLU A 12 27.21 -12.39 -6.10
C GLU A 12 27.31 -11.04 -5.40
N ILE A 13 26.64 -10.02 -5.94
CA ILE A 13 26.56 -8.67 -5.38
C ILE A 13 25.16 -8.46 -4.80
N VAL A 14 25.09 -8.04 -3.54
CA VAL A 14 23.84 -7.63 -2.88
C VAL A 14 23.57 -6.17 -3.20
N LEU A 15 22.57 -5.92 -4.04
CA LEU A 15 22.27 -4.59 -4.54
C LEU A 15 21.38 -3.75 -3.60
N SER A 16 20.88 -4.35 -2.51
CA SER A 16 20.05 -3.69 -1.50
C SER A 16 20.82 -3.02 -0.37
N PHE A 17 22.17 -3.01 -0.43
CA PHE A 17 22.97 -2.34 0.58
C PHE A 17 22.71 -0.83 0.58
N LYS A 18 22.70 -0.24 1.76
CA LYS A 18 22.52 1.20 1.96
C LYS A 18 23.79 1.97 1.58
N ILE A 19 23.62 3.04 0.81
CA ILE A 19 24.71 3.94 0.44
C ILE A 19 24.75 5.11 1.44
N ASP A 20 25.84 5.22 2.18
CA ASP A 20 26.13 6.36 3.05
C ASP A 20 26.97 7.39 2.27
N TRP A 21 26.29 8.34 1.69
CA TRP A 21 26.89 9.39 0.86
C TRP A 21 27.76 10.35 1.66
N ASP A 22 27.46 10.55 2.94
CA ASP A 22 28.20 11.48 3.80
C ASP A 22 29.57 10.92 4.15
N ASN A 23 29.63 9.64 4.49
CA ASN A 23 30.87 8.94 4.83
C ASN A 23 31.52 8.24 3.63
N ARG A 24 30.93 8.34 2.45
CA ARG A 24 31.39 7.67 1.21
C ARG A 24 31.59 6.16 1.39
N GLN A 25 30.63 5.53 2.03
CA GLN A 25 30.65 4.12 2.37
C GLN A 25 29.37 3.40 1.91
N ILE A 26 29.49 2.11 1.66
CA ILE A 26 28.36 1.20 1.43
C ILE A 26 28.20 0.40 2.71
N LYS A 27 27.07 0.57 3.39
CA LYS A 27 26.72 -0.20 4.60
C LYS A 27 26.22 -1.58 4.21
N THR A 28 26.96 -2.59 4.64
CA THR A 28 26.61 -4.00 4.44
C THR A 28 26.19 -4.63 5.77
N ASN A 29 25.71 -5.86 5.72
CA ASN A 29 25.34 -6.61 6.93
C ASN A 29 26.52 -6.97 7.84
N SER A 30 27.77 -6.82 7.37
CA SER A 30 28.96 -7.15 8.12
C SER A 30 29.79 -5.92 8.48
N ARG A 31 30.41 -5.30 7.50
CA ARG A 31 31.28 -4.12 7.70
C ARG A 31 31.08 -3.13 6.55
N PRO A 32 31.20 -1.82 6.80
CA PRO A 32 31.17 -0.82 5.76
C PRO A 32 32.27 -1.05 4.72
N ILE A 33 31.97 -0.77 3.46
CA ILE A 33 32.90 -0.84 2.33
C ILE A 33 33.08 0.60 1.82
N ALA A 34 34.34 1.05 1.70
CA ALA A 34 34.61 2.36 1.11
C ALA A 34 34.21 2.36 -0.37
N MET A 35 33.52 3.40 -0.84
CA MET A 35 33.11 3.54 -2.25
C MET A 35 34.33 3.55 -3.21
N THR A 36 35.49 4.02 -2.72
CA THR A 36 36.75 4.06 -3.49
C THR A 36 37.50 2.74 -3.54
N SER A 37 37.10 1.75 -2.75
CA SER A 37 37.69 0.40 -2.85
C SER A 37 37.27 -0.29 -4.14
N GLY A 38 38.03 -1.31 -4.59
CA GLY A 38 37.68 -2.06 -5.81
C GLY A 38 36.24 -2.62 -5.78
N ALA A 39 35.84 -3.22 -4.66
CA ALA A 39 34.48 -3.75 -4.49
C ALA A 39 33.43 -2.61 -4.41
N GLY A 40 33.77 -1.50 -3.75
CA GLY A 40 32.87 -0.35 -3.65
C GLY A 40 32.68 0.35 -5.00
N SER A 41 33.74 0.55 -5.75
CA SER A 41 33.71 1.16 -7.08
C SER A 41 32.88 0.31 -8.05
N GLU A 42 33.05 -1.02 -8.02
CA GLU A 42 32.25 -1.93 -8.87
C GLU A 42 30.76 -1.90 -8.47
N TYR A 43 30.46 -1.91 -7.19
CA TYR A 43 29.08 -1.76 -6.69
C TYR A 43 28.45 -0.46 -7.20
N MET A 44 29.16 0.67 -7.07
CA MET A 44 28.65 1.96 -7.49
C MET A 44 28.42 2.04 -9.00
N LYS A 45 29.34 1.46 -9.79
CA LYS A 45 29.20 1.39 -11.26
C LYS A 45 27.91 0.66 -11.65
N ILE A 46 27.65 -0.51 -11.04
CA ILE A 46 26.45 -1.30 -11.31
C ILE A 46 25.19 -0.52 -10.88
N LYS A 47 25.23 0.16 -9.73
CA LYS A 47 24.13 0.97 -9.25
C LYS A 47 23.82 2.14 -10.19
N GLU A 48 24.82 2.84 -10.69
CA GLU A 48 24.65 3.95 -11.63
C GLU A 48 24.10 3.50 -12.98
N GLU A 49 24.53 2.34 -13.48
CA GLU A 49 23.92 1.71 -14.66
C GLU A 49 22.44 1.41 -14.44
N MET A 50 22.08 0.80 -13.29
CA MET A 50 20.69 0.53 -12.93
C MET A 50 19.86 1.82 -12.81
N PHE A 51 20.41 2.86 -12.20
CA PHE A 51 19.74 4.16 -12.07
C PHE A 51 19.48 4.81 -13.44
N GLY A 52 20.45 4.69 -14.36
CA GLY A 52 20.30 5.15 -15.76
C GLY A 52 19.14 4.43 -16.49
N GLU A 53 18.88 3.17 -16.15
CA GLU A 53 17.76 2.37 -16.67
C GLU A 53 16.45 2.55 -15.88
N GLY A 54 16.42 3.39 -14.84
CA GLY A 54 15.26 3.61 -13.99
C GLY A 54 14.95 2.42 -13.04
N ILE A 55 15.93 1.56 -12.79
CA ILE A 55 15.79 0.40 -11.89
C ILE A 55 16.27 0.79 -10.50
N LEU A 56 15.34 0.86 -9.54
CA LEU A 56 15.59 1.28 -8.17
C LEU A 56 15.04 0.25 -7.19
N SER A 57 15.78 -0.01 -6.11
CA SER A 57 15.21 -0.60 -4.90
C SER A 57 14.56 0.48 -4.03
N PHE A 58 13.77 0.09 -3.02
CA PHE A 58 13.23 1.05 -2.06
C PHE A 58 14.33 1.83 -1.34
N GLN A 59 15.43 1.15 -0.97
CA GLN A 59 16.58 1.80 -0.33
C GLN A 59 17.25 2.82 -1.26
N ASP A 60 17.38 2.50 -2.54
CA ASP A 60 17.97 3.43 -3.52
C ASP A 60 17.17 4.74 -3.64
N ALA A 61 15.86 4.67 -3.49
CA ALA A 61 15.03 5.88 -3.53
C ALA A 61 15.38 6.85 -2.38
N TYR A 62 15.59 6.33 -1.17
CA TYR A 62 16.05 7.14 -0.04
C TYR A 62 17.48 7.64 -0.25
N ASP A 63 18.39 6.77 -0.65
CA ASP A 63 19.80 7.11 -0.85
C ASP A 63 19.96 8.21 -1.90
N LEU A 64 19.20 8.12 -3.00
CA LEU A 64 19.18 9.17 -4.05
C LEU A 64 18.54 10.48 -3.57
N ALA A 65 17.47 10.41 -2.77
CA ALA A 65 16.84 11.59 -2.21
C ALA A 65 17.80 12.36 -1.29
N PHE A 66 18.50 11.66 -0.38
CA PHE A 66 19.52 12.27 0.49
C PHE A 66 20.69 12.83 -0.32
N ARG A 67 21.17 12.09 -1.33
CA ARG A 67 22.20 12.57 -2.24
C ARG A 67 21.78 13.86 -2.94
N TYR A 68 20.58 13.90 -3.50
CA TYR A 68 20.06 15.06 -4.22
C TYR A 68 19.94 16.31 -3.33
N ILE A 69 19.42 16.14 -2.11
CA ILE A 69 19.31 17.23 -1.13
C ILE A 69 20.71 17.80 -0.84
N ARG A 70 21.70 16.93 -0.65
CA ARG A 70 23.07 17.34 -0.34
C ARG A 70 23.78 18.03 -1.52
N GLU A 71 23.79 17.38 -2.69
CA GLU A 71 24.58 17.85 -3.85
C GLU A 71 24.05 19.15 -4.44
N LYS A 72 22.75 19.34 -4.40
CA LYS A 72 22.13 20.56 -4.92
C LYS A 72 22.14 21.70 -3.91
N SER A 73 22.62 21.47 -2.68
CA SER A 73 22.56 22.44 -1.58
C SER A 73 21.16 23.10 -1.45
N LEU A 74 20.13 22.35 -1.83
CA LEU A 74 18.76 22.85 -1.89
C LEU A 74 18.22 22.88 -0.46
N ASN A 75 17.95 24.08 -0.01
CA ASN A 75 17.18 24.25 1.22
C ASN A 75 15.69 24.01 0.88
N PHE A 76 15.30 22.73 0.88
CA PHE A 76 13.91 22.32 0.58
C PHE A 76 12.94 22.94 1.57
N SER A 77 13.32 23.12 2.85
CA SER A 77 12.45 23.73 3.83
C SER A 77 12.03 25.15 3.43
N ARG A 78 12.89 25.90 2.73
CA ARG A 78 12.57 27.24 2.23
C ARG A 78 11.44 27.24 1.17
N PHE A 79 11.28 26.15 0.43
CA PHE A 79 10.20 26.02 -0.54
C PHE A 79 8.97 25.41 0.11
N SER A 80 9.17 24.42 0.97
CA SER A 80 8.11 23.68 1.63
C SER A 80 7.31 24.57 2.59
N ASP A 81 7.97 25.41 3.39
CA ASP A 81 7.33 26.31 4.35
C ASP A 81 6.53 27.44 3.69
N LYS A 82 6.89 27.82 2.44
CA LYS A 82 6.10 28.76 1.65
C LYS A 82 4.84 28.14 1.05
N ARG A 83 4.91 26.85 0.71
CA ARG A 83 3.84 26.14 0.02
C ARG A 83 2.89 25.43 0.98
N PHE A 84 3.43 24.85 2.04
CA PHE A 84 2.69 24.02 3.00
C PHE A 84 2.73 24.66 4.37
N LYS A 85 1.57 24.79 4.99
CA LYS A 85 1.44 25.26 6.39
C LYS A 85 1.23 24.11 7.34
N TYR A 86 0.72 23.00 6.84
CA TYR A 86 0.44 21.79 7.59
C TYR A 86 0.99 20.57 6.85
N LEU A 87 1.55 19.66 7.60
CA LEU A 87 1.94 18.31 7.17
C LEU A 87 1.26 17.29 8.08
N PHE A 88 0.48 16.40 7.49
CA PHE A 88 -0.17 15.30 8.19
C PHE A 88 0.52 14.00 7.81
N ILE A 89 0.97 13.24 8.82
CA ILE A 89 1.63 11.93 8.65
C ILE A 89 0.72 10.89 9.27
N ASP A 90 0.18 10.00 8.47
CA ASP A 90 -0.64 8.88 8.92
C ASP A 90 0.20 7.63 9.08
N GLU A 91 -0.24 6.70 9.95
CA GLU A 91 0.45 5.44 10.28
C GLU A 91 1.93 5.67 10.66
N VAL A 92 2.19 6.68 11.49
CA VAL A 92 3.57 7.07 11.83
C VAL A 92 4.36 5.95 12.50
N GLN A 93 3.71 4.99 13.15
CA GLN A 93 4.34 3.82 13.74
C GLN A 93 5.03 2.91 12.71
N ASP A 94 4.65 3.01 11.44
CA ASP A 94 5.25 2.24 10.32
C ASP A 94 6.36 3.03 9.59
N CYS A 95 6.60 4.29 9.98
CA CYS A 95 7.70 5.09 9.44
C CYS A 95 9.05 4.64 10.01
N ASP A 96 10.03 4.44 9.14
CA ASP A 96 11.40 4.17 9.55
C ASP A 96 12.21 5.48 9.82
N ASN A 97 13.38 5.33 10.43
CA ASN A 97 14.24 6.46 10.77
C ASN A 97 14.71 7.26 9.54
N GLN A 98 14.81 6.65 8.36
CA GLN A 98 15.21 7.34 7.14
C GLN A 98 14.08 8.21 6.61
N GLN A 99 12.84 7.71 6.72
CA GLN A 99 11.64 8.47 6.34
C GLN A 99 11.50 9.72 7.22
N VAL A 100 11.64 9.54 8.53
CA VAL A 100 11.60 10.67 9.48
C VAL A 100 12.70 11.66 9.19
N ALA A 101 13.94 11.22 9.02
CA ALA A 101 15.07 12.09 8.71
C ALA A 101 14.90 12.83 7.37
N LEU A 102 14.29 12.20 6.38
CA LEU A 102 13.98 12.85 5.10
C LEU A 102 12.93 13.94 5.27
N ILE A 103 11.86 13.66 6.03
CA ILE A 103 10.81 14.63 6.34
C ILE A 103 11.40 15.87 7.05
N GLN A 104 12.26 15.67 8.05
CA GLN A 104 12.94 16.75 8.80
C GLN A 104 13.88 17.60 7.91
N LYS A 105 14.45 17.01 6.85
CA LYS A 105 15.23 17.79 5.86
C LYS A 105 14.38 18.59 4.89
N ILE A 106 13.15 18.17 4.66
CA ILE A 106 12.23 18.81 3.72
C ILE A 106 11.38 19.88 4.40
N PHE A 107 10.96 19.65 5.65
CA PHE A 107 10.07 20.54 6.40
C PHE A 107 10.75 21.06 7.66
N ASP A 108 10.64 22.37 7.87
CA ASP A 108 11.10 23.03 9.10
C ASP A 108 9.93 23.04 10.11
N GLU A 109 10.08 22.29 11.20
CA GLU A 109 9.06 22.17 12.27
C GLU A 109 8.73 23.49 12.96
N ASN A 110 9.61 24.51 12.84
CA ASN A 110 9.31 25.84 13.36
C ASN A 110 8.40 26.67 12.45
N LYS A 111 8.17 26.22 11.20
CA LYS A 111 7.41 26.96 10.18
C LYS A 111 6.23 26.20 9.61
N VAL A 112 6.28 24.87 9.69
CA VAL A 112 5.23 23.96 9.24
C VAL A 112 4.70 23.20 10.45
N VAL A 113 3.40 23.23 10.65
CA VAL A 113 2.76 22.43 11.69
C VAL A 113 2.75 20.97 11.25
N ILE A 114 3.52 20.13 11.94
CA ILE A 114 3.56 18.69 11.65
C ILE A 114 2.69 17.96 12.64
N GLN A 115 1.64 17.31 12.13
CA GLN A 115 0.75 16.48 12.93
C GLN A 115 0.93 15.00 12.51
N ARG A 116 1.13 14.15 13.51
CA ARG A 116 1.37 12.72 13.35
C ARG A 116 0.18 11.95 13.90
N PHE A 117 -0.27 10.95 13.14
CA PHE A 117 -1.32 10.03 13.53
C PHE A 117 -0.74 8.61 13.52
N GLY A 118 -1.05 7.83 14.54
CA GLY A 118 -0.57 6.46 14.63
C GLY A 118 -1.00 5.77 15.90
N ASP A 119 -0.79 4.47 15.92
CA ASP A 119 -1.06 3.60 17.06
C ASP A 119 0.11 2.60 17.21
N TYR A 120 0.91 2.79 18.24
CA TYR A 120 2.08 1.92 18.49
C TYR A 120 1.70 0.46 18.73
N CYS A 121 0.49 0.17 19.20
CA CYS A 121 -0.02 -1.19 19.35
C CYS A 121 -0.26 -1.89 18.01
N GLN A 122 -0.35 -1.13 16.89
CA GLN A 122 -0.53 -1.65 15.54
C GLN A 122 0.78 -1.77 14.74
N ALA A 123 1.94 -1.41 15.31
CA ALA A 123 3.22 -1.55 14.63
C ALA A 123 3.49 -3.01 14.25
N ILE A 124 3.63 -3.30 12.95
CA ILE A 124 3.81 -4.67 12.43
C ILE A 124 5.24 -4.96 11.98
N TYR A 125 6.08 -3.95 11.89
CA TYR A 125 7.47 -4.12 11.51
C TYR A 125 8.34 -4.29 12.76
N GLU A 126 9.16 -5.37 12.78
CA GLU A 126 10.24 -5.50 13.76
C GLU A 126 11.18 -4.30 13.53
N ARG A 127 11.26 -3.46 14.53
CA ARG A 127 12.19 -2.35 14.54
C ARG A 127 13.46 -2.86 15.20
N ASP A 128 14.49 -3.08 14.41
CA ASP A 128 15.84 -3.20 14.95
C ASP A 128 16.11 -1.94 15.77
N GLU A 129 16.13 -2.07 17.10
CA GLU A 129 16.35 -0.99 18.07
C GLU A 129 15.47 0.23 17.80
N PHE A 130 14.19 0.10 18.10
CA PHE A 130 13.36 1.27 18.21
C PHE A 130 13.73 2.05 19.49
N SER A 131 14.79 2.79 19.42
CA SER A 131 14.72 4.16 19.84
C SER A 131 13.86 4.85 18.78
N GLY A 132 12.56 5.00 19.00
CA GLY A 132 11.80 6.05 18.35
C GLY A 132 12.71 7.26 18.38
N PRO A 133 12.80 8.09 17.32
CA PRO A 133 13.85 9.09 17.26
C PRO A 133 13.96 9.70 18.65
N GLU A 134 15.15 9.59 19.28
CA GLU A 134 15.35 10.13 20.64
C GLU A 134 14.99 11.60 20.69
N ASN A 135 14.95 12.23 19.50
CA ASN A 135 14.50 13.58 19.25
C ASN A 135 12.97 13.71 19.05
N ASP A 136 12.23 12.64 18.94
CA ASP A 136 10.76 12.67 18.73
C ASP A 136 9.98 12.35 20.02
N LYS A 137 10.59 12.55 21.17
CA LYS A 137 9.88 12.60 22.46
C LYS A 137 8.97 13.83 22.42
N LEU A 138 7.80 13.63 21.85
CA LEU A 138 6.70 14.60 21.96
C LEU A 138 6.51 14.83 23.45
N LYS A 139 6.48 16.10 23.86
CA LYS A 139 6.15 16.43 25.24
C LYS A 139 4.74 15.94 25.50
N GLU A 140 4.48 15.43 26.68
CA GLU A 140 3.15 14.90 27.07
C GLU A 140 1.99 15.82 26.69
N ASN A 141 2.20 17.14 26.78
CA ASN A 141 1.22 18.16 26.38
C ASN A 141 1.03 18.34 24.86
N GLN A 142 1.75 17.61 24.03
CA GLN A 142 1.66 17.61 22.56
C GLN A 142 0.98 16.36 22.02
N VAL A 143 0.60 15.43 22.89
CA VAL A 143 -0.05 14.17 22.51
C VAL A 143 -1.53 14.25 22.85
N LEU A 144 -2.37 13.96 21.87
CA LEU A 144 -3.81 13.78 22.06
C LEU A 144 -4.14 12.30 21.83
N TYR A 145 -4.69 11.68 22.85
CA TYR A 145 -5.12 10.29 22.75
C TYR A 145 -6.56 10.22 22.26
N ILE A 146 -6.81 9.36 21.26
CA ILE A 146 -8.14 9.02 20.79
C ILE A 146 -8.46 7.63 21.34
N HIS A 147 -9.28 7.57 22.36
CA HIS A 147 -9.61 6.33 23.05
C HIS A 147 -10.84 5.62 22.46
N ASP A 148 -11.71 6.37 21.79
CA ASP A 148 -12.99 5.85 21.33
C ASP A 148 -12.89 5.30 19.90
N SER A 149 -13.27 4.05 19.72
CA SER A 149 -13.31 3.40 18.41
C SER A 149 -14.68 3.55 17.76
N ASN A 150 -14.70 4.01 16.52
CA ASN A 150 -15.91 3.97 15.69
C ASN A 150 -16.03 2.68 14.85
N ARG A 151 -15.07 1.76 14.95
CA ARG A 151 -15.02 0.55 14.13
C ARG A 151 -15.62 -0.68 14.78
N PHE A 152 -15.64 -0.74 16.10
CA PHE A 152 -16.09 -1.93 16.86
C PHE A 152 -16.64 -1.55 18.24
N GLY A 153 -17.48 -2.43 18.76
CA GLY A 153 -18.09 -2.26 20.09
C GLY A 153 -17.23 -2.73 21.25
N GLU A 154 -17.71 -2.52 22.44
CA GLU A 154 -17.00 -2.80 23.70
C GLU A 154 -16.64 -4.28 23.87
N LYS A 155 -17.42 -5.21 23.28
CA LYS A 155 -17.12 -6.65 23.32
C LYS A 155 -15.76 -6.99 22.67
N ILE A 156 -15.29 -6.15 21.72
CA ILE A 156 -13.99 -6.26 21.07
C ILE A 156 -12.95 -5.40 21.78
N ALA A 157 -13.29 -4.17 22.18
CA ALA A 157 -12.36 -3.27 22.86
C ALA A 157 -11.79 -3.86 24.14
N LYS A 158 -12.65 -4.50 24.95
CA LYS A 158 -12.26 -5.06 26.25
C LYS A 158 -11.08 -6.05 26.19
N PRO A 159 -11.07 -7.10 25.37
CA PRO A 159 -9.91 -7.97 25.26
C PRO A 159 -8.70 -7.29 24.59
N LEU A 160 -8.90 -6.32 23.68
CA LEU A 160 -7.80 -5.59 23.07
C LEU A 160 -7.00 -4.78 24.09
N ARG A 161 -7.65 -4.17 25.08
CA ARG A 161 -6.94 -3.48 26.19
C ARG A 161 -5.92 -4.36 26.88
N SER A 162 -6.21 -5.66 27.03
CA SER A 162 -5.29 -6.62 27.67
C SER A 162 -4.12 -7.02 26.76
N LEU A 163 -4.15 -6.68 25.48
CA LEU A 163 -3.11 -6.98 24.50
C LEU A 163 -2.24 -5.75 24.18
N CYS A 164 -2.63 -4.57 24.66
CA CYS A 164 -1.86 -3.34 24.44
C CYS A 164 -0.55 -3.37 25.22
N ILE A 165 0.51 -2.86 24.60
CA ILE A 165 1.85 -2.82 25.17
C ILE A 165 2.00 -1.66 26.16
N GLU A 166 1.21 -0.59 25.99
CA GLU A 166 1.22 0.59 26.84
C GLU A 166 0.20 0.47 27.98
N ASP A 167 0.66 0.69 29.22
CA ASP A 167 -0.17 0.53 30.41
C ASP A 167 -1.35 1.52 30.51
N ASN A 168 -1.32 2.61 29.75
CA ASN A 168 -2.34 3.67 29.80
C ASN A 168 -3.36 3.59 28.66
N HIS A 169 -3.44 2.51 27.92
CA HIS A 169 -4.33 2.41 26.77
C HIS A 169 -5.79 2.24 27.22
N GLN A 170 -6.57 3.31 27.15
CA GLN A 170 -7.99 3.37 27.50
C GLN A 170 -8.88 3.22 26.26
N LEU A 171 -8.71 2.13 25.50
CA LEU A 171 -9.53 1.90 24.31
C LEU A 171 -10.98 1.62 24.69
N HIS A 172 -11.91 2.42 24.19
CA HIS A 172 -13.35 2.23 24.34
C HIS A 172 -13.99 1.79 23.03
N GLY A 173 -14.91 0.85 23.12
CA GLY A 173 -15.74 0.47 21.98
C GLY A 173 -16.94 1.40 21.83
N ASN A 174 -17.46 1.53 20.62
CA ASN A 174 -18.68 2.25 20.35
C ASN A 174 -19.89 1.34 20.68
N GLU A 175 -20.72 1.76 21.61
CA GLU A 175 -21.92 1.01 22.04
C GLU A 175 -22.95 0.84 20.91
N GLU A 176 -22.98 1.76 19.95
CA GLU A 176 -23.87 1.71 18.79
C GLU A 176 -23.41 0.70 17.72
N VAL A 177 -22.17 0.22 17.80
CA VAL A 177 -21.64 -0.75 16.84
C VAL A 177 -21.90 -2.18 17.32
N PRO A 178 -22.77 -2.93 16.63
CA PRO A 178 -23.00 -4.33 16.92
C PRO A 178 -21.69 -5.13 16.88
N SER A 179 -21.45 -5.91 17.88
CA SER A 179 -20.21 -6.71 17.94
C SER A 179 -20.38 -8.02 18.67
N VAL A 180 -19.64 -9.02 18.25
CA VAL A 180 -19.53 -10.31 18.93
C VAL A 180 -18.24 -10.38 19.75
N LYS A 181 -18.26 -11.18 20.80
CA LYS A 181 -17.05 -11.44 21.58
C LYS A 181 -16.03 -12.18 20.70
N PRO A 182 -14.74 -11.86 20.78
CA PRO A 182 -13.71 -12.66 20.19
C PRO A 182 -13.80 -14.14 20.61
N ILE A 183 -13.58 -15.02 19.66
CA ILE A 183 -13.66 -16.47 19.86
C ILE A 183 -12.28 -17.06 19.63
N ILE A 184 -11.82 -17.89 20.54
CA ILE A 184 -10.58 -18.63 20.41
C ILE A 184 -10.90 -20.04 19.91
N ILE A 185 -10.29 -20.43 18.79
CA ILE A 185 -10.38 -21.78 18.24
C ILE A 185 -9.14 -22.56 18.63
N THR A 186 -9.29 -23.54 19.51
CA THR A 186 -8.22 -24.49 19.81
C THR A 186 -8.31 -25.69 18.86
N TYR A 187 -7.18 -26.20 18.41
CA TYR A 187 -7.13 -27.29 17.43
C TYR A 187 -5.90 -28.18 17.60
N GLU A 188 -6.04 -29.43 17.23
CA GLU A 188 -4.93 -30.36 17.05
C GLU A 188 -4.48 -30.41 15.60
N ASN A 189 -5.44 -30.43 14.67
CA ASN A 189 -5.21 -30.44 13.24
C ASN A 189 -5.46 -29.02 12.65
N PRO A 190 -4.45 -28.37 12.05
CA PRO A 190 -4.62 -27.05 11.42
C PRO A 190 -5.72 -27.01 10.36
N LEU A 191 -5.95 -28.11 9.63
CA LEU A 191 -6.96 -28.17 8.56
C LEU A 191 -8.40 -28.02 9.06
N SER A 192 -8.65 -28.25 10.36
CA SER A 192 -9.96 -28.06 10.96
C SER A 192 -10.30 -26.59 11.28
N VAL A 193 -9.32 -25.71 11.29
CA VAL A 193 -9.50 -24.30 11.74
C VAL A 193 -10.41 -23.52 10.80
N LEU A 194 -10.15 -23.53 9.50
CA LEU A 194 -10.97 -22.77 8.55
C LEU A 194 -12.39 -23.32 8.41
N PRO A 195 -12.64 -24.62 8.35
CA PRO A 195 -14.00 -25.15 8.42
C PRO A 195 -14.74 -24.71 9.68
N LYS A 196 -14.08 -24.78 10.85
CA LYS A 196 -14.68 -24.31 12.12
C LYS A 196 -14.94 -22.81 12.13
N TYR A 197 -14.06 -22.02 11.53
CA TYR A 197 -14.28 -20.59 11.37
C TYR A 197 -15.52 -20.30 10.52
N VAL A 198 -15.69 -20.99 9.39
CA VAL A 198 -16.87 -20.83 8.52
C VAL A 198 -18.16 -21.24 9.25
N GLU A 199 -18.12 -22.34 10.01
CA GLU A 199 -19.24 -22.75 10.86
C GLU A 199 -19.62 -21.66 11.86
N LEU A 200 -18.63 -21.07 12.54
CA LEU A 200 -18.85 -19.99 13.51
C LEU A 200 -19.44 -18.73 12.84
N LEU A 201 -19.04 -18.39 11.64
CA LEU A 201 -19.64 -17.27 10.89
C LEU A 201 -21.14 -17.49 10.63
N GLY A 202 -21.57 -18.73 10.40
CA GLY A 202 -22.97 -19.08 10.17
C GLY A 202 -23.79 -19.31 11.43
N THR A 203 -23.15 -19.61 12.57
CA THR A 203 -23.85 -19.96 13.82
C THR A 203 -23.79 -18.88 14.90
N THR A 204 -22.83 -17.95 14.82
CA THR A 204 -22.72 -16.86 15.77
C THR A 204 -23.74 -15.78 15.44
N LEU A 205 -24.74 -15.63 16.31
CA LEU A 205 -25.81 -14.66 16.16
C LEU A 205 -25.45 -13.33 16.79
N ILE A 206 -25.87 -12.26 16.17
CA ILE A 206 -25.73 -10.87 16.67
C ILE A 206 -27.11 -10.40 17.15
N PRO A 207 -27.34 -10.34 18.47
CA PRO A 207 -28.64 -9.96 19.02
C PRO A 207 -29.09 -8.57 18.57
N GLU A 208 -28.16 -7.64 18.51
CA GLU A 208 -28.38 -6.24 18.09
C GLU A 208 -28.75 -6.11 16.58
N MET A 209 -28.66 -7.21 15.82
CA MET A 209 -29.01 -7.27 14.40
C MET A 209 -30.08 -8.37 14.13
N ASP A 210 -31.15 -8.36 14.90
CA ASP A 210 -32.28 -9.31 14.78
C ASP A 210 -31.88 -10.78 14.89
N ASN A 211 -30.89 -11.09 15.71
CA ASN A 211 -30.34 -12.45 15.86
C ASN A 211 -29.90 -13.10 14.54
N ARG A 212 -29.42 -12.29 13.58
CA ARG A 212 -28.86 -12.83 12.34
C ARG A 212 -27.42 -13.27 12.55
N SER A 213 -26.99 -14.24 11.77
CA SER A 213 -25.59 -14.66 11.76
C SER A 213 -24.71 -13.65 11.03
N ILE A 214 -23.40 -13.65 11.33
CA ILE A 214 -22.42 -12.84 10.61
C ILE A 214 -22.50 -13.11 9.10
N LEU A 215 -22.66 -14.36 8.71
CA LEU A 215 -22.73 -14.76 7.30
C LEU A 215 -24.01 -14.26 6.63
N ASP A 216 -25.15 -14.26 7.34
CA ASP A 216 -26.42 -13.76 6.81
C ASP A 216 -26.36 -12.25 6.56
N ILE A 217 -25.81 -11.49 7.52
CA ILE A 217 -25.62 -10.04 7.40
C ILE A 217 -24.74 -9.74 6.19
N ALA A 218 -23.60 -10.40 6.12
CA ALA A 218 -22.66 -10.23 5.03
C ALA A 218 -23.26 -10.57 3.64
N ASN A 219 -24.10 -11.59 3.56
CA ASN A 219 -24.81 -11.96 2.34
C ASN A 219 -25.92 -10.97 1.97
N GLN A 220 -26.57 -10.37 2.95
CA GLN A 220 -27.57 -9.33 2.71
C GLN A 220 -26.91 -8.06 2.16
N GLU A 221 -25.87 -7.56 2.80
CA GLU A 221 -25.11 -6.39 2.33
C GLU A 221 -24.64 -6.56 0.88
N LYS A 222 -24.21 -7.77 0.52
CA LYS A 222 -23.83 -8.08 -0.87
C LYS A 222 -25.00 -8.04 -1.85
N ARG A 223 -26.22 -8.35 -1.41
CA ARG A 223 -27.42 -8.28 -2.27
C ARG A 223 -27.88 -6.83 -2.47
N GLU A 224 -27.78 -6.02 -1.43
CA GLU A 224 -28.16 -4.60 -1.43
C GLU A 224 -27.14 -3.76 -2.20
N ASP A 225 -25.85 -4.04 -2.03
CA ASP A 225 -24.77 -3.46 -2.81
C ASP A 225 -23.87 -4.55 -3.42
N PRO A 226 -24.09 -4.90 -4.70
CA PRO A 226 -23.27 -5.90 -5.39
C PRO A 226 -21.78 -5.55 -5.47
N LEU A 227 -21.42 -4.27 -5.26
CA LEU A 227 -20.04 -3.80 -5.20
C LEU A 227 -19.47 -3.94 -3.79
N HIS A 228 -20.32 -4.10 -2.79
CA HIS A 228 -19.90 -4.36 -1.42
C HIS A 228 -19.23 -5.74 -1.34
N ARG A 229 -17.95 -5.75 -1.06
CA ARG A 229 -17.20 -6.99 -0.87
C ARG A 229 -17.23 -7.35 0.61
N ILE A 230 -17.91 -8.44 0.92
CA ILE A 230 -17.83 -9.03 2.25
C ILE A 230 -16.36 -9.30 2.57
N ASN A 231 -15.85 -8.60 3.58
CA ASN A 231 -14.47 -8.71 3.98
C ASN A 231 -14.29 -9.71 5.13
N VAL A 232 -14.70 -10.96 4.92
CA VAL A 232 -14.28 -12.05 5.80
C VAL A 232 -12.91 -12.52 5.37
N LYS A 233 -11.91 -12.35 6.23
CA LYS A 233 -10.50 -12.61 5.91
C LYS A 233 -9.87 -13.50 6.98
N ALA A 234 -8.93 -14.33 6.56
CA ALA A 234 -8.01 -15.01 7.45
C ALA A 234 -6.61 -14.41 7.26
N CYS A 235 -5.99 -14.00 8.35
CA CYS A 235 -4.63 -13.47 8.36
C CYS A 235 -3.69 -14.43 9.07
N GLY A 236 -2.47 -14.57 8.57
CA GLY A 236 -1.43 -15.37 9.19
C GLY A 236 -0.10 -14.61 9.20
N TRP A 237 0.62 -14.72 10.33
CA TRP A 237 1.92 -14.05 10.50
C TRP A 237 2.98 -14.55 9.52
N VAL A 238 2.95 -15.83 9.16
CA VAL A 238 3.98 -16.46 8.33
C VAL A 238 3.43 -16.86 6.97
N GLY A 239 3.82 -16.12 5.94
CA GLY A 239 3.38 -16.34 4.56
C GLY A 239 4.34 -17.15 3.68
N LYS A 240 5.52 -17.59 4.20
CA LYS A 240 6.51 -18.36 3.42
C LYS A 240 6.97 -19.57 4.19
N LYS A 241 7.18 -20.70 3.50
CA LYS A 241 7.88 -21.86 4.04
C LYS A 241 9.30 -21.43 4.45
N GLY A 242 9.60 -21.46 5.73
CA GLY A 242 10.93 -21.26 6.29
C GLY A 242 11.56 -22.58 6.70
N ALA A 243 12.85 -22.58 6.98
CA ALA A 243 13.60 -23.76 7.38
C ALA A 243 13.19 -24.34 8.76
N SER A 244 12.33 -23.68 9.53
CA SER A 244 11.93 -24.11 10.86
C SER A 244 10.67 -24.98 10.80
N ALA A 245 10.79 -26.24 11.19
CA ALA A 245 9.69 -27.21 11.28
C ALA A 245 8.60 -26.81 12.30
N GLN A 246 8.83 -25.82 13.17
CA GLN A 246 7.92 -25.38 14.21
C GLN A 246 6.98 -24.25 13.78
N LYS A 247 7.23 -23.58 12.64
CA LYS A 247 6.40 -22.47 12.16
C LYS A 247 5.26 -23.00 11.30
N ARG A 248 4.03 -22.64 11.64
CA ARG A 248 2.84 -22.95 10.84
C ARG A 248 2.61 -21.83 9.82
N PHE A 249 2.41 -22.24 8.59
CA PHE A 249 2.17 -21.35 7.44
C PHE A 249 0.70 -21.34 7.08
N ILE A 250 0.24 -20.37 6.31
CA ILE A 250 -1.15 -20.34 5.81
C ILE A 250 -1.50 -21.65 5.08
N GLU A 251 -0.55 -22.21 4.33
CA GLU A 251 -0.72 -23.51 3.64
C GLU A 251 -0.99 -24.67 4.59
N SER A 252 -0.57 -24.61 5.87
CA SER A 252 -0.89 -25.62 6.88
C SER A 252 -2.38 -25.64 7.24
N TYR A 253 -3.06 -24.51 7.08
CA TYR A 253 -4.50 -24.34 7.33
C TYR A 253 -5.32 -24.48 6.06
N PHE A 254 -4.72 -24.12 4.90
CA PHE A 254 -5.36 -24.17 3.60
C PHE A 254 -4.34 -24.63 2.54
N PRO A 255 -4.29 -25.96 2.25
CA PRO A 255 -3.28 -26.54 1.33
C PRO A 255 -3.32 -25.99 -0.10
N HIS A 256 -4.48 -25.52 -0.53
CA HIS A 256 -4.68 -24.89 -1.85
C HIS A 256 -4.34 -23.39 -1.87
N PHE A 257 -3.71 -22.88 -0.80
CA PHE A 257 -3.26 -21.51 -0.77
C PHE A 257 -2.10 -21.31 -1.73
N GLU A 258 -2.38 -20.72 -2.87
CA GLU A 258 -1.36 -20.23 -3.77
C GLU A 258 -1.05 -18.78 -3.41
N LYS A 259 0.18 -18.54 -2.94
CA LYS A 259 0.69 -17.18 -2.87
C LYS A 259 0.91 -16.71 -4.31
N LYS A 260 -0.15 -16.25 -4.94
CA LYS A 260 0.00 -15.54 -6.20
C LYS A 260 0.91 -14.34 -5.92
N ASN A 261 1.99 -14.18 -6.67
CA ASN A 261 2.76 -12.94 -6.69
C ASN A 261 1.83 -11.85 -7.19
N VAL A 262 1.16 -11.22 -6.25
CA VAL A 262 0.21 -10.17 -6.54
C VAL A 262 1.03 -8.91 -6.82
N GLY A 263 1.39 -8.73 -8.09
CA GLY A 263 1.33 -7.39 -8.62
C GLY A 263 -0.09 -6.86 -8.40
N PRO A 264 -0.35 -5.58 -8.43
CA PRO A 264 -1.67 -5.06 -8.14
C PRO A 264 -2.70 -5.82 -8.99
N ARG A 265 -3.46 -6.72 -8.31
CA ARG A 265 -4.49 -7.52 -8.96
C ARG A 265 -5.64 -6.62 -9.29
N VAL A 266 -5.76 -6.33 -10.54
CA VAL A 266 -7.00 -5.91 -11.16
C VAL A 266 -7.68 -7.14 -11.79
N GLU A 267 -7.65 -8.30 -11.09
CA GLU A 267 -8.38 -9.49 -11.53
C GLU A 267 -9.86 -9.33 -11.17
N GLY A 268 -10.69 -9.44 -12.16
CA GLY A 268 -12.14 -9.47 -12.01
C GLY A 268 -12.83 -8.11 -11.90
N ILE A 269 -12.13 -7.00 -12.05
CA ILE A 269 -12.76 -5.69 -12.13
C ILE A 269 -13.24 -5.51 -13.57
N SER A 270 -14.56 -5.43 -13.75
CA SER A 270 -15.15 -5.08 -15.04
C SER A 270 -14.82 -3.62 -15.39
N PHE A 271 -14.92 -3.26 -16.68
CA PHE A 271 -14.71 -1.87 -17.09
C PHE A 271 -15.66 -0.90 -16.36
N ASN A 272 -16.87 -1.38 -16.04
CA ASN A 272 -17.82 -0.62 -15.21
C ASN A 272 -17.28 -0.30 -13.82
N GLU A 273 -16.61 -1.24 -13.16
CA GLU A 273 -16.04 -1.01 -11.82
C GLU A 273 -14.95 0.05 -11.84
N PHE A 274 -14.18 0.18 -12.93
CA PHE A 274 -13.23 1.29 -13.08
C PHE A 274 -13.94 2.64 -13.16
N ILE A 275 -15.06 2.71 -13.87
CA ILE A 275 -15.84 3.94 -14.01
C ILE A 275 -16.55 4.26 -12.70
N LEU A 276 -17.18 3.27 -12.05
CA LEU A 276 -18.00 3.41 -10.85
C LEU A 276 -17.17 3.65 -9.59
N LYS A 277 -15.90 3.22 -9.58
CA LYS A 277 -15.02 3.33 -8.41
C LYS A 277 -14.90 4.75 -7.83
N ASN A 278 -15.11 5.76 -8.66
CA ASN A 278 -14.94 7.17 -8.30
C ASN A 278 -16.14 8.02 -8.74
N LEU A 279 -17.39 7.53 -8.62
CA LEU A 279 -18.60 8.24 -9.08
C LEU A 279 -18.69 9.69 -8.59
N HIS A 280 -18.15 9.98 -7.42
CA HIS A 280 -18.09 11.34 -6.84
C HIS A 280 -16.70 11.98 -6.98
N GLY A 281 -15.85 11.41 -7.86
CA GLY A 281 -14.50 11.90 -8.08
C GLY A 281 -14.43 13.16 -8.94
N THR A 282 -13.25 13.72 -9.00
CA THR A 282 -12.92 14.84 -9.90
C THR A 282 -12.85 14.34 -11.35
N ILE A 283 -12.99 15.26 -12.32
CA ILE A 283 -12.84 14.95 -13.75
C ILE A 283 -11.49 14.26 -14.05
N LYS A 284 -10.43 14.67 -13.34
CA LYS A 284 -9.10 14.08 -13.46
C LYS A 284 -9.07 12.61 -12.98
N GLU A 285 -9.78 12.30 -11.91
CA GLU A 285 -9.89 10.92 -11.40
C GLU A 285 -10.69 10.05 -12.34
N HIS A 286 -11.80 10.55 -12.90
CA HIS A 286 -12.56 9.86 -13.93
C HIS A 286 -11.71 9.57 -15.17
N ALA A 287 -10.99 10.57 -15.69
CA ALA A 287 -10.10 10.38 -16.83
C ALA A 287 -9.00 9.34 -16.54
N THR A 288 -8.45 9.35 -15.33
CA THR A 288 -7.45 8.35 -14.91
C THR A 288 -8.04 6.95 -14.85
N SER A 289 -9.23 6.79 -14.28
CA SER A 289 -9.94 5.51 -14.19
C SER A 289 -10.28 4.94 -15.56
N ILE A 290 -10.73 5.77 -16.50
CA ILE A 290 -11.01 5.37 -17.88
C ILE A 290 -9.74 4.82 -18.54
N ILE A 291 -8.64 5.57 -18.48
CA ILE A 291 -7.36 5.13 -19.06
C ILE A 291 -6.90 3.82 -18.43
N GLN A 292 -6.99 3.65 -17.12
CA GLN A 292 -6.66 2.39 -16.44
C GLN A 292 -7.52 1.23 -16.91
N GLY A 293 -8.82 1.46 -17.10
CA GLY A 293 -9.74 0.48 -17.63
C GLY A 293 -9.37 0.04 -19.06
N ILE A 294 -9.03 0.99 -19.93
CA ILE A 294 -8.59 0.73 -21.30
C ILE A 294 -7.29 -0.08 -21.31
N LEU A 295 -6.29 0.32 -20.52
CA LEU A 295 -5.02 -0.41 -20.41
C LEU A 295 -5.22 -1.85 -19.92
N LYS A 296 -6.17 -2.05 -19.00
CA LYS A 296 -6.53 -3.38 -18.54
C LYS A 296 -7.21 -4.20 -19.62
N TYR A 297 -8.07 -3.59 -20.40
CA TYR A 297 -8.72 -4.25 -21.55
C TYR A 297 -7.69 -4.69 -22.58
N LEU A 298 -6.74 -3.83 -22.95
CA LEU A 298 -5.63 -4.17 -23.84
C LEU A 298 -4.81 -5.36 -23.32
N ASP A 299 -4.52 -5.40 -22.02
CA ASP A 299 -3.80 -6.52 -21.40
C ASP A 299 -4.59 -7.83 -21.45
N LEU A 300 -5.92 -7.78 -21.26
CA LEU A 300 -6.81 -8.94 -21.38
C LEU A 300 -6.90 -9.45 -22.82
N CYS A 301 -6.83 -8.55 -23.79
CA CYS A 301 -6.74 -8.89 -25.21
C CYS A 301 -5.33 -9.29 -25.67
N GLU A 302 -4.38 -9.41 -24.73
CA GLU A 302 -2.98 -9.71 -25.00
C GLU A 302 -2.25 -8.69 -25.91
N ILE A 303 -2.83 -7.49 -26.05
CA ILE A 303 -2.23 -6.38 -26.79
C ILE A 303 -1.17 -5.73 -25.89
N ARG A 304 0.09 -5.90 -26.27
CA ARG A 304 1.25 -5.51 -25.43
C ARG A 304 2.26 -4.70 -26.21
N ASN A 305 3.07 -3.95 -25.48
CA ASN A 305 4.26 -3.27 -26.01
C ASN A 305 5.47 -4.25 -25.92
N GLY A 306 5.69 -5.03 -26.96
CA GLY A 306 6.61 -6.15 -26.94
C GLY A 306 6.18 -7.19 -25.90
N ASN A 307 7.07 -7.53 -24.97
CA ASN A 307 6.77 -8.48 -23.87
C ASN A 307 6.17 -7.84 -22.62
N ARG A 308 5.88 -6.52 -22.64
CA ARG A 308 5.40 -5.78 -21.46
C ARG A 308 3.97 -5.28 -21.67
N ARG A 309 3.24 -5.14 -20.57
CA ARG A 309 1.93 -4.47 -20.55
C ARG A 309 2.12 -2.99 -20.84
N TYR A 310 1.14 -2.39 -21.53
CA TYR A 310 1.12 -0.94 -21.67
C TYR A 310 0.96 -0.26 -20.31
N THR A 311 1.79 0.72 -20.05
CA THR A 311 1.58 1.76 -19.04
C THR A 311 0.90 2.96 -19.70
N LYS A 312 0.34 3.90 -18.93
CA LYS A 312 -0.20 5.14 -19.48
C LYS A 312 0.82 5.86 -20.37
N THR A 313 2.06 5.97 -19.91
CA THR A 313 3.14 6.64 -20.63
C THR A 313 3.45 5.93 -21.94
N SER A 314 3.76 4.63 -21.88
CA SER A 314 4.12 3.87 -23.08
C SER A 314 2.96 3.74 -24.08
N PHE A 315 1.72 3.79 -23.63
CA PHE A 315 0.54 3.80 -24.51
C PHE A 315 0.40 5.15 -25.24
N LEU A 316 0.57 6.25 -24.53
CA LEU A 316 0.54 7.59 -25.14
C LEU A 316 1.73 7.81 -26.07
N GLU A 317 2.90 7.26 -25.77
CA GLU A 317 4.06 7.26 -26.68
C GLU A 317 3.78 6.46 -27.95
N PHE A 318 3.18 5.28 -27.82
CA PHE A 318 2.74 4.47 -28.97
C PHE A 318 1.76 5.25 -29.87
N LEU A 319 0.74 5.88 -29.27
CA LEU A 319 -0.20 6.70 -30.04
C LEU A 319 0.52 7.89 -30.73
N THR A 320 1.48 8.51 -30.06
CA THR A 320 2.28 9.60 -30.65
C THR A 320 3.12 9.11 -31.82
N ALA A 321 3.75 7.95 -31.68
CA ALA A 321 4.60 7.37 -32.73
C ALA A 321 3.77 6.89 -33.95
N THR A 322 2.51 6.52 -33.72
CA THR A 322 1.59 6.12 -34.80
C THR A 322 1.03 7.35 -35.53
N ASN A 323 0.45 8.28 -34.81
CA ASN A 323 -0.04 9.57 -35.31
C ASN A 323 -0.35 10.50 -34.11
N ILE A 324 0.24 11.70 -34.12
CA ILE A 324 0.05 12.70 -33.07
C ILE A 324 -1.42 13.12 -32.91
N GLU A 325 -2.15 13.19 -34.03
CA GLU A 325 -3.57 13.52 -34.04
C GLU A 325 -4.43 12.44 -33.35
N GLN A 326 -4.06 11.16 -33.48
CA GLN A 326 -4.74 10.07 -32.77
C GLN A 326 -4.60 10.20 -31.25
N LYS A 327 -3.40 10.60 -30.75
CA LYS A 327 -3.20 10.85 -29.32
C LYS A 327 -4.08 12.01 -28.83
N GLU A 328 -4.12 13.11 -29.59
CA GLU A 328 -4.91 14.28 -29.22
C GLU A 328 -6.41 13.95 -29.20
N ASN A 329 -6.89 13.24 -30.21
CA ASN A 329 -8.27 12.78 -30.29
C ASN A 329 -8.59 11.82 -29.15
N PHE A 330 -7.71 10.87 -28.83
CA PHE A 330 -7.89 9.95 -27.71
C PHE A 330 -8.02 10.71 -26.39
N LEU A 331 -7.11 11.65 -26.10
CA LEU A 331 -7.16 12.43 -24.85
C LEU A 331 -8.41 13.32 -24.78
N LYS A 332 -8.86 13.86 -25.90
CA LYS A 332 -10.09 14.64 -25.99
C LYS A 332 -11.31 13.78 -25.66
N GLU A 333 -11.39 12.57 -26.24
CA GLU A 333 -12.50 11.65 -25.96
C GLU A 333 -12.49 11.17 -24.50
N VAL A 334 -11.33 10.83 -23.94
CA VAL A 334 -11.20 10.50 -22.52
C VAL A 334 -11.72 11.64 -21.63
N MET A 335 -11.42 12.89 -22.00
CA MET A 335 -11.89 14.04 -21.24
C MET A 335 -13.40 14.24 -21.39
N ASN A 336 -13.96 14.02 -22.59
CA ASN A 336 -15.39 14.07 -22.85
C ASN A 336 -16.13 13.02 -22.01
N TRP A 337 -15.64 11.78 -21.98
CA TRP A 337 -16.25 10.72 -21.17
C TRP A 337 -16.15 11.01 -19.67
N ALA A 338 -15.01 11.55 -19.21
CA ALA A 338 -14.84 11.95 -17.81
C ALA A 338 -15.83 13.04 -17.40
N LEU A 339 -16.09 14.01 -18.27
CA LEU A 339 -17.09 15.06 -18.08
C LEU A 339 -18.52 14.50 -18.05
N LEU A 340 -18.84 13.54 -18.91
CA LEU A 340 -20.14 12.87 -18.92
C LEU A 340 -20.36 12.07 -17.62
N ILE A 341 -19.35 11.35 -17.13
CA ILE A 341 -19.42 10.63 -15.87
C ILE A 341 -19.65 11.60 -14.71
N ALA A 342 -18.89 12.71 -14.65
CA ALA A 342 -19.03 13.71 -13.60
C ALA A 342 -20.43 14.39 -13.59
N LYS A 343 -21.11 14.43 -14.74
CA LYS A 343 -22.47 14.96 -14.85
C LYS A 343 -23.57 13.91 -14.68
N SER A 344 -23.20 12.62 -14.70
CA SER A 344 -24.16 11.51 -14.63
C SER A 344 -24.57 11.28 -13.19
N ASN A 345 -25.86 11.34 -12.94
CA ASN A 345 -26.47 11.06 -11.63
C ASN A 345 -27.07 9.65 -11.55
N SER A 346 -26.97 8.83 -12.60
CA SER A 346 -27.62 7.51 -12.64
C SER A 346 -26.77 6.42 -13.31
N GLY A 347 -26.92 5.17 -12.84
CA GLY A 347 -26.23 4.02 -13.42
C GLY A 347 -26.59 3.74 -14.89
N GLY A 348 -27.75 4.21 -15.37
CA GLY A 348 -28.18 4.05 -16.78
C GLY A 348 -27.32 4.84 -17.77
N ASP A 349 -26.92 6.05 -17.39
CA ASP A 349 -26.06 6.90 -18.22
C ASP A 349 -24.65 6.33 -18.32
N ILE A 350 -24.16 5.70 -17.27
CA ILE A 350 -22.84 5.06 -17.24
C ILE A 350 -22.75 3.91 -18.21
N ASN A 351 -23.81 3.12 -18.37
CA ASN A 351 -23.86 2.06 -19.35
C ASN A 351 -23.79 2.56 -20.80
N LYS A 352 -24.41 3.72 -21.09
CA LYS A 352 -24.28 4.39 -22.39
C LYS A 352 -22.84 4.83 -22.65
N ILE A 353 -22.22 5.48 -21.66
CA ILE A 353 -20.83 5.93 -21.73
C ILE A 353 -19.91 4.73 -21.97
N ARG A 354 -20.08 3.63 -21.21
CA ARG A 354 -19.32 2.39 -21.42
C ARG A 354 -19.43 1.89 -22.84
N ASN A 355 -20.63 1.81 -23.40
CA ASN A 355 -20.85 1.32 -24.75
C ASN A 355 -20.17 2.23 -25.79
N THR A 356 -20.19 3.55 -25.59
CA THR A 356 -19.47 4.50 -26.44
C THR A 356 -17.95 4.28 -26.37
N ILE A 357 -17.40 4.07 -25.19
CA ILE A 357 -15.97 3.77 -25.00
C ILE A 357 -15.62 2.45 -25.69
N HIS A 358 -16.47 1.43 -25.54
CA HIS A 358 -16.25 0.10 -26.15
C HIS A 358 -16.30 0.13 -27.68
N GLN A 359 -17.10 1.02 -28.27
CA GLN A 359 -17.13 1.22 -29.72
C GLN A 359 -15.94 2.01 -30.26
N TYR A 360 -15.33 2.81 -29.41
CA TYR A 360 -14.16 3.62 -29.77
C TYR A 360 -12.84 2.83 -29.73
N ILE A 361 -12.71 1.84 -28.82
CA ILE A 361 -11.53 0.98 -28.66
C ILE A 361 -11.55 -0.15 -29.67
#